data_323a338588b98990297a3604049c1b03
#
_entry.id   323a338588b98990297a3604049c1b03
#
_cell.length_a   1.000
_cell.length_b   1.000
_cell.length_c   1.000
_cell.angle_alpha   90.00
_cell.angle_beta   90.00
_cell.angle_gamma   90.00
#
_symmetry.space_group_name_H-M   'P 1'
#
loop_
_entity.id
_entity.type
_entity.pdbx_description
1 polymer ?
#
loop_
_entity_poly.entity_id
_entity_poly.type
_entity_poly.pdbx_seq_one_letter_code
_entity_poly.pdbx_strand_id
1 'polypeptide(L)'
;PVVRLEFPELISCDNLNVAKGSLLLLYCPNLQTIASALSILENPLYEITFPVLTRAGSINLTCTGVNQFNLPLLQSVDGDFSIATAGILSDNIASLESVGGTLTIKSSAERLQFPSSLKSLKTLVLANGIGEVDLRGVQIDELRFTGTGLETTTVIADDRFNGGIK
;
A
#
# COMPACT_ATOMS: atom_id res chain seq x y z
N PRO A 1 -15.37 -13.96 18.45
CA PRO A 1 -14.50 -13.32 17.49
C PRO A 1 -14.95 -11.89 17.23
N VAL A 2 -14.01 -10.93 17.21
CA VAL A 2 -14.32 -9.54 16.83
C VAL A 2 -14.35 -9.49 15.31
N VAL A 3 -15.51 -9.14 14.76
CA VAL A 3 -15.71 -9.10 13.30
C VAL A 3 -15.55 -7.69 12.75
N ARG A 4 -15.86 -6.69 13.58
CA ARG A 4 -15.85 -5.27 13.22
C ARG A 4 -15.18 -4.47 14.33
N LEU A 5 -14.25 -3.59 13.95
CA LEU A 5 -13.57 -2.69 14.85
C LEU A 5 -13.71 -1.26 14.33
N GLU A 6 -14.24 -0.38 15.16
CA GLU A 6 -14.49 1.01 14.81
C GLU A 6 -13.94 1.94 15.90
N PHE A 7 -13.26 2.99 15.46
CA PHE A 7 -12.74 4.05 16.32
C PHE A 7 -13.21 5.41 15.80
N PRO A 8 -14.50 5.77 16.04
CA PRO A 8 -15.07 6.97 15.45
C PRO A 8 -14.44 8.28 15.94
N GLU A 9 -13.93 8.30 17.18
CA GLU A 9 -13.35 9.49 17.78
C GLU A 9 -11.82 9.56 17.70
N LEU A 10 -11.18 8.55 17.13
CA LEU A 10 -9.72 8.49 17.02
C LEU A 10 -9.23 9.45 15.93
N ILE A 11 -8.47 10.47 16.34
CA ILE A 11 -7.89 11.49 15.42
C ILE A 11 -6.43 11.17 15.10
N SER A 12 -5.68 10.70 16.09
CA SER A 12 -4.28 10.33 15.91
C SER A 12 -3.87 9.24 16.89
N CYS A 13 -2.86 8.47 16.55
CA CYS A 13 -2.23 7.50 17.43
C CYS A 13 -0.75 7.31 17.08
N ASP A 14 0.03 6.76 18.00
CA ASP A 14 1.40 6.38 17.72
C ASP A 14 1.44 5.10 16.87
N ASN A 15 0.71 4.09 17.32
CA ASN A 15 0.66 2.80 16.64
C ASN A 15 -0.78 2.28 16.57
N LEU A 16 -1.14 1.69 15.44
CA LEU A 16 -2.37 0.94 15.27
C LEU A 16 -2.02 -0.47 14.79
N ASN A 17 -1.97 -1.42 15.73
CA ASN A 17 -1.57 -2.79 15.44
C ASN A 17 -2.74 -3.75 15.64
N VAL A 18 -3.07 -4.50 14.60
CA VAL A 18 -4.09 -5.56 14.63
C VAL A 18 -3.46 -6.84 14.08
N ALA A 19 -3.24 -7.80 14.94
CA ALA A 19 -2.61 -9.07 14.58
C ALA A 19 -3.49 -10.26 14.95
N LYS A 20 -3.45 -11.30 14.12
CA LYS A 20 -4.07 -12.62 14.35
C LYS A 20 -5.49 -12.59 14.89
N GLY A 21 -6.47 -12.55 14.02
CA GLY A 21 -7.86 -12.50 14.43
C GLY A 21 -8.85 -12.92 13.36
N SER A 22 -10.11 -12.62 13.64
CA SER A 22 -11.22 -12.80 12.70
C SER A 22 -11.82 -11.46 12.27
N LEU A 23 -11.00 -10.40 12.29
CA LEU A 23 -11.46 -9.07 11.93
C LEU A 23 -11.77 -9.01 10.44
N LEU A 24 -12.98 -8.56 10.11
CA LEU A 24 -13.43 -8.36 8.73
C LEU A 24 -13.46 -6.90 8.30
N LEU A 25 -13.69 -5.99 9.25
CA LEU A 25 -13.79 -4.56 8.97
C LEU A 25 -13.01 -3.75 10.01
N LEU A 26 -12.18 -2.83 9.53
CA LEU A 26 -11.53 -1.81 10.34
C LEU A 26 -11.87 -0.42 9.79
N TYR A 27 -12.49 0.40 10.61
CA TYR A 27 -12.99 1.72 10.23
C TYR A 27 -12.61 2.79 11.24
N CYS A 28 -11.82 3.76 10.81
CA CYS A 28 -11.38 4.91 11.62
C CYS A 28 -11.67 6.20 10.83
N PRO A 29 -12.91 6.72 10.89
CA PRO A 29 -13.35 7.80 10.00
C PRO A 29 -12.64 9.14 10.22
N ASN A 30 -12.14 9.39 11.43
CA ASN A 30 -11.52 10.65 11.81
C ASN A 30 -10.00 10.57 12.01
N LEU A 31 -9.39 9.41 11.77
CA LEU A 31 -7.95 9.20 11.94
C LEU A 31 -7.17 9.92 10.85
N GLN A 32 -6.41 10.95 11.24
CA GLN A 32 -5.64 11.81 10.35
C GLN A 32 -4.16 11.42 10.27
N THR A 33 -3.58 10.97 11.39
CA THR A 33 -2.15 10.65 11.45
C THR A 33 -1.86 9.43 12.32
N ILE A 34 -0.86 8.66 11.88
CA ILE A 34 -0.26 7.57 12.65
C ILE A 34 1.23 7.86 12.76
N ALA A 35 1.73 8.18 13.96
CA ALA A 35 3.09 8.67 14.13
C ALA A 35 4.16 7.61 13.83
N SER A 36 3.93 6.36 14.19
CA SER A 36 4.91 5.27 14.02
C SER A 36 4.42 4.23 13.02
N ALA A 37 3.51 3.33 13.40
CA ALA A 37 3.17 2.21 12.54
C ALA A 37 1.66 1.89 12.48
N LEU A 38 1.19 1.67 11.26
CA LEU A 38 -0.03 0.93 10.96
C LEU A 38 0.36 -0.49 10.57
N SER A 39 0.01 -1.48 11.37
CA SER A 39 0.32 -2.87 11.11
C SER A 39 -0.92 -3.74 11.25
N ILE A 40 -1.35 -4.34 10.15
CA ILE A 40 -2.51 -5.24 10.12
C ILE A 40 -2.07 -6.54 9.46
N LEU A 41 -1.96 -7.59 10.28
CA LEU A 41 -1.35 -8.85 9.89
C LEU A 41 -2.29 -10.02 10.16
N GLU A 42 -2.26 -11.02 9.29
CA GLU A 42 -2.92 -12.32 9.49
C GLU A 42 -4.42 -12.22 9.90
N ASN A 43 -5.14 -11.28 9.30
CA ASN A 43 -6.59 -11.16 9.46
C ASN A 43 -7.28 -11.42 8.11
N PRO A 44 -8.48 -12.03 8.10
CA PRO A 44 -9.29 -12.18 6.90
C PRO A 44 -10.05 -10.88 6.58
N LEU A 45 -9.37 -9.73 6.68
CA LEU A 45 -9.99 -8.42 6.47
C LEU A 45 -10.56 -8.30 5.07
N TYR A 46 -11.84 -7.93 5.02
CA TYR A 46 -12.53 -7.61 3.78
C TYR A 46 -12.37 -6.14 3.41
N GLU A 47 -12.41 -5.26 4.44
CA GLU A 47 -12.38 -3.81 4.23
C GLU A 47 -11.55 -3.10 5.29
N ILE A 48 -10.69 -2.18 4.82
CA ILE A 48 -9.92 -1.23 5.62
C ILE A 48 -10.22 0.17 5.09
N THR A 49 -10.76 1.05 5.95
CA THR A 49 -11.15 2.39 5.52
C THR A 49 -10.67 3.45 6.50
N PHE A 50 -9.77 4.31 6.05
CA PHE A 50 -9.28 5.49 6.74
C PHE A 50 -9.41 6.71 5.82
N PRO A 51 -10.61 7.30 5.70
CA PRO A 51 -10.93 8.25 4.65
C PRO A 51 -10.21 9.59 4.77
N VAL A 52 -9.71 9.92 5.95
CA VAL A 52 -9.03 11.21 6.23
C VAL A 52 -7.57 11.04 6.67
N LEU A 53 -7.01 9.83 6.60
CA LEU A 53 -5.60 9.59 6.94
C LEU A 53 -4.70 10.27 5.90
N THR A 54 -3.84 11.17 6.37
CA THR A 54 -2.93 11.94 5.50
C THR A 54 -1.48 11.50 5.62
N ARG A 55 -1.07 10.99 6.79
CA ARG A 55 0.32 10.60 7.04
C ARG A 55 0.42 9.38 7.96
N ALA A 56 1.39 8.52 7.68
CA ALA A 56 1.77 7.42 8.55
C ALA A 56 3.30 7.27 8.61
N GLY A 57 3.83 6.82 9.75
CA GLY A 57 5.26 6.52 9.88
C GLY A 57 5.64 5.32 9.01
N SER A 58 4.93 4.21 9.14
CA SER A 58 5.02 3.05 8.24
C SER A 58 3.67 2.35 8.11
N ILE A 59 3.49 1.60 7.02
CA ILE A 59 2.25 0.85 6.77
C ILE A 59 2.59 -0.59 6.38
N ASN A 60 1.99 -1.55 7.08
CA ASN A 60 2.06 -2.96 6.72
C ASN A 60 0.66 -3.58 6.72
N LEU A 61 0.12 -3.80 5.52
CA LEU A 61 -1.19 -4.38 5.26
C LEU A 61 -1.02 -5.73 4.55
N THR A 62 -0.53 -6.72 5.27
CA THR A 62 -0.31 -8.08 4.72
C THR A 62 -1.39 -9.04 5.20
N CYS A 63 -2.63 -8.73 4.85
CA CYS A 63 -3.80 -9.53 5.17
C CYS A 63 -4.16 -10.45 4.01
N THR A 64 -4.65 -11.66 4.32
CA THR A 64 -5.24 -12.54 3.32
C THR A 64 -6.68 -12.09 3.07
N GLY A 65 -7.00 -11.72 1.84
CA GLY A 65 -8.38 -11.41 1.43
C GLY A 65 -8.79 -9.94 1.49
N VAL A 66 -7.85 -9.00 1.64
CA VAL A 66 -8.18 -7.57 1.50
C VAL A 66 -8.64 -7.31 0.07
N ASN A 67 -9.95 -7.22 -0.11
CA ASN A 67 -10.56 -6.85 -1.38
C ASN A 67 -10.70 -5.34 -1.51
N GLN A 68 -10.82 -4.64 -0.39
CA GLN A 68 -11.00 -3.19 -0.36
C GLN A 68 -10.17 -2.56 0.75
N PHE A 69 -9.23 -1.73 0.37
CA PHE A 69 -8.62 -0.76 1.29
C PHE A 69 -8.82 0.64 0.69
N ASN A 70 -9.02 1.63 1.54
CA ASN A 70 -9.33 2.97 1.10
C ASN A 70 -8.62 4.00 1.97
N LEU A 71 -7.57 4.60 1.41
CA LEU A 71 -6.69 5.62 1.99
C LEU A 71 -6.59 6.82 1.03
N PRO A 72 -7.71 7.42 0.60
CA PRO A 72 -7.74 8.34 -0.55
C PRO A 72 -6.96 9.64 -0.31
N LEU A 73 -6.82 10.07 0.94
CA LEU A 73 -6.11 11.29 1.32
C LEU A 73 -4.70 11.04 1.85
N LEU A 74 -4.20 9.80 1.85
CA LEU A 74 -2.85 9.49 2.28
C LEU A 74 -1.83 10.16 1.35
N GLN A 75 -1.06 11.10 1.87
CA GLN A 75 -0.06 11.87 1.14
C GLN A 75 1.35 11.31 1.33
N SER A 76 1.68 10.88 2.55
CA SER A 76 3.04 10.42 2.83
C SER A 76 3.10 9.24 3.79
N VAL A 77 4.05 8.36 3.52
CA VAL A 77 4.53 7.33 4.44
C VAL A 77 6.01 7.57 4.66
N ASP A 78 6.42 7.86 5.90
CA ASP A 78 7.80 8.26 6.20
C ASP A 78 8.80 7.11 6.06
N GLY A 79 8.38 5.90 6.37
CA GLY A 79 9.16 4.67 6.26
C GLY A 79 8.65 3.74 5.17
N ASP A 80 8.56 2.45 5.50
CA ASP A 80 8.14 1.42 4.56
C ASP A 80 6.63 1.34 4.40
N PHE A 81 6.19 1.07 3.19
CA PHE A 81 4.80 0.77 2.88
C PHE A 81 4.69 -0.61 2.22
N SER A 82 4.13 -1.58 2.92
CA SER A 82 3.90 -2.93 2.43
C SER A 82 2.41 -3.23 2.31
N ILE A 83 1.98 -3.68 1.15
CA ILE A 83 0.59 -4.01 0.88
C ILE A 83 0.47 -5.31 0.09
N ALA A 84 -0.51 -6.13 0.48
CA ALA A 84 -0.97 -7.27 -0.31
C ALA A 84 -2.37 -6.96 -0.86
N THR A 85 -2.53 -6.93 -2.17
CA THR A 85 -3.79 -6.57 -2.83
C THR A 85 -4.01 -7.38 -4.10
N ALA A 86 -5.26 -7.63 -4.43
CA ALA A 86 -5.67 -8.21 -5.72
C ALA A 86 -6.18 -7.15 -6.71
N GLY A 87 -6.21 -5.87 -6.33
CA GLY A 87 -6.87 -4.81 -7.06
C GLY A 87 -5.97 -3.63 -7.48
N ILE A 88 -6.63 -2.62 -8.07
CA ILE A 88 -6.02 -1.39 -8.57
C ILE A 88 -5.62 -0.50 -7.38
N LEU A 89 -4.38 -0.01 -7.39
CA LEU A 89 -3.87 0.86 -6.32
C LEU A 89 -4.23 2.35 -6.51
N SER A 90 -4.33 2.80 -7.75
CA SER A 90 -4.44 4.23 -8.09
C SER A 90 -5.56 4.96 -7.36
N ASP A 91 -6.73 4.32 -7.22
CA ASP A 91 -7.90 4.96 -6.62
C ASP A 91 -7.87 4.89 -5.10
N ASN A 92 -7.25 3.84 -4.56
CA ASN A 92 -7.24 3.57 -3.13
C ASN A 92 -6.23 4.43 -2.36
N ILE A 93 -5.21 4.93 -3.04
CA ILE A 93 -4.15 5.82 -2.51
C ILE A 93 -3.95 7.03 -3.43
N ALA A 94 -5.04 7.59 -3.93
CA ALA A 94 -5.05 8.61 -4.99
C ALA A 94 -4.21 9.86 -4.70
N SER A 95 -4.00 10.21 -3.44
CA SER A 95 -3.22 11.37 -3.01
C SER A 95 -1.78 11.06 -2.62
N LEU A 96 -1.32 9.81 -2.74
CA LEU A 96 0.02 9.44 -2.29
C LEU A 96 1.09 10.13 -3.13
N GLU A 97 1.95 10.90 -2.47
CA GLU A 97 3.02 11.69 -3.07
C GLU A 97 4.40 11.09 -2.81
N SER A 98 4.59 10.47 -1.62
CA SER A 98 5.90 9.97 -1.22
C SER A 98 5.86 8.76 -0.28
N VAL A 99 6.85 7.89 -0.45
CA VAL A 99 7.21 6.81 0.48
C VAL A 99 8.71 6.93 0.76
N GLY A 100 9.06 7.20 2.02
CA GLY A 100 10.45 7.47 2.41
C GLY A 100 11.34 6.22 2.43
N GLY A 101 10.75 5.04 2.63
CA GLY A 101 11.42 3.75 2.61
C GLY A 101 11.12 2.94 1.34
N THR A 102 10.84 1.66 1.55
CA THR A 102 10.50 0.71 0.49
C THR A 102 8.99 0.61 0.31
N LEU A 103 8.53 0.76 -0.93
CA LEU A 103 7.17 0.36 -1.30
C LEU A 103 7.18 -1.10 -1.75
N THR A 104 6.52 -1.97 -1.00
CA THR A 104 6.38 -3.39 -1.34
C THR A 104 4.94 -3.70 -1.71
N ILE A 105 4.74 -4.21 -2.93
CA ILE A 105 3.42 -4.60 -3.43
C ILE A 105 3.43 -6.09 -3.72
N LYS A 106 2.60 -6.83 -3.01
CA LYS A 106 2.30 -8.24 -3.27
C LYS A 106 0.95 -8.33 -3.96
N SER A 107 0.97 -8.60 -5.25
CA SER A 107 -0.26 -8.60 -6.05
C SER A 107 -0.21 -9.70 -7.10
N SER A 108 -1.39 -10.19 -7.47
CA SER A 108 -1.61 -11.02 -8.65
C SER A 108 -2.49 -10.29 -9.68
N ALA A 109 -2.49 -8.96 -9.63
CA ALA A 109 -3.28 -8.14 -10.55
C ALA A 109 -2.75 -8.27 -11.99
N GLU A 110 -3.66 -8.27 -12.95
CA GLU A 110 -3.30 -8.22 -14.36
C GLU A 110 -2.55 -6.94 -14.72
N ARG A 111 -2.94 -5.83 -14.10
CA ARG A 111 -2.32 -4.52 -14.29
C ARG A 111 -2.20 -3.75 -12.99
N LEU A 112 -1.04 -3.15 -12.77
CA LEU A 112 -0.74 -2.26 -11.65
C LEU A 112 -0.46 -0.85 -12.16
N GLN A 113 -1.22 0.12 -11.64
CA GLN A 113 -1.03 1.54 -11.93
C GLN A 113 -0.82 2.32 -10.64
N PHE A 114 0.06 3.31 -10.69
CA PHE A 114 0.32 4.22 -9.57
C PHE A 114 -0.49 5.51 -9.70
N PRO A 115 -0.83 6.17 -8.58
CA PRO A 115 -1.50 7.46 -8.63
C PRO A 115 -0.58 8.51 -9.27
N SER A 116 -1.16 9.44 -10.01
CA SER A 116 -0.42 10.51 -10.68
C SER A 116 0.24 11.51 -9.72
N SER A 117 -0.16 11.51 -8.46
CA SER A 117 0.45 12.27 -7.35
C SER A 117 1.83 11.74 -6.97
N LEU A 118 2.07 10.42 -7.10
CA LEU A 118 3.33 9.79 -6.76
C LEU A 118 4.39 10.15 -7.81
N LYS A 119 5.43 10.86 -7.39
CA LYS A 119 6.49 11.34 -8.30
C LYS A 119 7.77 10.57 -8.20
N SER A 120 8.08 10.05 -7.02
CA SER A 120 9.33 9.32 -6.80
C SER A 120 9.22 8.25 -5.74
N LEU A 121 9.98 7.18 -5.92
CA LEU A 121 10.18 6.09 -4.98
C LEU A 121 11.67 5.78 -4.88
N LYS A 122 12.15 5.58 -3.67
CA LYS A 122 13.52 5.10 -3.45
C LYS A 122 13.65 3.64 -3.90
N THR A 123 12.78 2.77 -3.38
CA THR A 123 12.79 1.35 -3.73
C THR A 123 11.36 0.87 -3.94
N LEU A 124 11.11 0.23 -5.07
CA LEU A 124 9.89 -0.49 -5.36
C LEU A 124 10.17 -1.99 -5.39
N VAL A 125 9.45 -2.75 -4.58
CA VAL A 125 9.50 -4.22 -4.57
C VAL A 125 8.16 -4.75 -5.05
N LEU A 126 8.19 -5.48 -6.14
CA LEU A 126 7.03 -6.17 -6.71
C LEU A 126 7.15 -7.66 -6.42
N ALA A 127 6.15 -8.20 -5.75
CA ALA A 127 6.11 -9.61 -5.37
C ALA A 127 4.88 -10.30 -5.95
N ASN A 128 5.06 -11.54 -6.41
CA ASN A 128 4.10 -12.37 -7.14
C ASN A 128 3.86 -11.92 -8.61
N GLY A 129 3.06 -12.67 -9.34
CA GLY A 129 2.88 -12.52 -10.78
C GLY A 129 1.96 -11.37 -11.16
N ILE A 130 2.49 -10.15 -11.23
CA ILE A 130 1.80 -8.98 -11.80
C ILE A 130 1.98 -9.04 -13.32
N GLY A 131 0.90 -8.92 -14.08
CA GLY A 131 0.96 -9.00 -15.54
C GLY A 131 1.63 -7.78 -16.17
N GLU A 132 1.17 -6.58 -15.82
CA GLU A 132 1.70 -5.31 -16.34
C GLU A 132 1.88 -4.29 -15.21
N VAL A 133 2.99 -3.56 -15.23
CA VAL A 133 3.27 -2.46 -14.28
C VAL A 133 3.55 -1.19 -15.04
N ASP A 134 2.73 -0.17 -14.83
CA ASP A 134 2.89 1.15 -15.45
C ASP A 134 3.60 2.11 -14.49
N LEU A 135 4.85 2.41 -14.79
CA LEU A 135 5.75 3.28 -14.02
C LEU A 135 5.92 4.67 -14.63
N ARG A 136 5.16 5.00 -15.66
CA ARG A 136 5.28 6.31 -16.31
C ARG A 136 4.96 7.44 -15.33
N GLY A 137 5.80 8.45 -15.30
CA GLY A 137 5.67 9.59 -14.40
C GLY A 137 6.24 9.38 -13.01
N VAL A 138 6.74 8.19 -12.67
CA VAL A 138 7.34 7.87 -11.37
C VAL A 138 8.84 7.66 -11.54
N GLN A 139 9.65 8.44 -10.82
CA GLN A 139 11.08 8.20 -10.73
C GLN A 139 11.33 7.11 -9.67
N ILE A 140 12.11 6.09 -10.02
CA ILE A 140 12.43 4.97 -9.11
C ILE A 140 13.93 4.76 -9.12
N ASP A 141 14.56 4.77 -7.93
CA ASP A 141 16.01 4.54 -7.82
C ASP A 141 16.34 3.06 -7.90
N GLU A 142 15.48 2.19 -7.37
CA GLU A 142 15.67 0.74 -7.41
C GLU A 142 14.33 0.00 -7.59
N LEU A 143 14.25 -0.85 -8.61
CA LEU A 143 13.14 -1.77 -8.84
C LEU A 143 13.60 -3.21 -8.58
N ARG A 144 12.90 -3.91 -7.70
CA ARG A 144 13.17 -5.31 -7.35
C ARG A 144 11.96 -6.17 -7.62
N PHE A 145 12.21 -7.35 -8.16
CA PHE A 145 11.22 -8.40 -8.33
C PHE A 145 11.49 -9.55 -7.36
N THR A 146 10.46 -10.00 -6.64
CA THR A 146 10.58 -11.10 -5.68
C THR A 146 9.39 -12.06 -5.79
N GLY A 147 9.62 -13.36 -5.64
CA GLY A 147 8.56 -14.38 -5.70
C GLY A 147 8.50 -15.12 -7.01
N THR A 148 7.35 -15.68 -7.35
CA THR A 148 7.11 -16.56 -8.51
C THR A 148 6.15 -15.90 -9.50
N GLY A 149 6.21 -16.28 -10.79
CA GLY A 149 5.30 -15.79 -11.83
C GLY A 149 5.65 -14.41 -12.36
N LEU A 150 6.90 -13.97 -12.17
CA LEU A 150 7.37 -12.64 -12.62
C LEU A 150 8.01 -12.67 -14.01
N GLU A 151 8.21 -13.86 -14.59
CA GLU A 151 8.86 -14.05 -15.88
C GLU A 151 8.06 -13.42 -17.03
N THR A 152 6.77 -13.16 -16.82
CA THR A 152 5.87 -12.56 -17.81
C THR A 152 5.46 -11.13 -17.49
N THR A 153 6.04 -10.52 -16.43
CA THR A 153 5.70 -9.15 -16.06
C THR A 153 6.20 -8.15 -17.10
N THR A 154 5.27 -7.38 -17.66
CA THR A 154 5.60 -6.26 -18.56
C THR A 154 5.75 -4.98 -17.76
N VAL A 155 6.88 -4.30 -17.88
CA VAL A 155 7.13 -3.00 -17.26
C VAL A 155 7.05 -1.91 -18.31
N ILE A 156 6.16 -0.94 -18.11
CA ILE A 156 6.03 0.24 -18.96
C ILE A 156 6.64 1.41 -18.18
N ALA A 157 7.70 2.00 -18.72
CA ALA A 157 8.40 3.12 -18.12
C ALA A 157 8.63 4.24 -19.14
N ASP A 158 8.93 5.43 -18.66
CA ASP A 158 9.36 6.57 -19.46
C ASP A 158 10.82 6.95 -19.14
N ASP A 159 11.30 8.04 -19.73
CA ASP A 159 12.69 8.52 -19.58
C ASP A 159 13.09 8.88 -18.15
N ARG A 160 12.15 8.92 -17.22
CA ARG A 160 12.40 9.19 -15.79
C ARG A 160 12.81 7.94 -15.02
N PHE A 161 12.61 6.76 -15.61
CA PHE A 161 13.09 5.53 -15.01
C PHE A 161 14.60 5.41 -15.24
N ASN A 162 15.39 5.69 -14.21
CA ASN A 162 16.85 5.54 -14.20
C ASN A 162 17.33 4.48 -13.18
N GLY A 163 16.39 3.72 -12.64
CA GLY A 163 16.64 2.71 -11.61
C GLY A 163 17.30 1.44 -12.13
N GLY A 164 18.07 0.79 -11.28
CA GLY A 164 18.53 -0.58 -11.52
C GLY A 164 17.39 -1.58 -11.35
N ILE A 165 17.32 -2.58 -12.23
CA ILE A 165 16.42 -3.73 -12.10
C ILE A 165 17.22 -4.89 -11.47
N LYS A 166 16.70 -5.47 -10.39
CA LYS A 166 17.30 -6.62 -9.70
C LYS A 166 16.31 -7.75 -9.52
#